data_9860e1df8f72c477ed13382208002260
#
_entry.id   9860e1df8f72c477ed13382208002260
#
_cell.length_a   1.000
_cell.length_b   1.000
_cell.length_c   1.000
_cell.angle_alpha   90.00
_cell.angle_beta   90.00
_cell.angle_gamma   90.00
#
_symmetry.space_group_name_H-M   'P 1'
#
loop_
_entity.id
_entity.type
_entity.pdbx_description
1 polymer ?
#
loop_
_entity_poly.entity_id
_entity_poly.type
_entity_poly.pdbx_seq_one_letter_code
_entity_poly.pdbx_strand_id
1 'polypeptide(L)'
;ASVHCVWALKDAGYEVVIVNNNPETVSTDFNTADRLYFEPLTPEDVGDIIRVENPVGAVVAFGGQTAIRLTKWLSENNIPILGTPADSIDAAEDRGRFEALLKQLHIKQPVGDTVHTAEEAIETANRLGYPVLLRPSYVLGGQNMIIAFSDADVKEYMDIILSHMFPSIWERIYGY
;
A
#
# COMPACT_ATOMS: atom_id res chain seq x y z
N ALA A 1 -11.88 7.48 -10.55
CA ALA A 1 -12.49 6.19 -10.18
C ALA A 1 -13.55 6.40 -9.09
N SER A 2 -13.22 7.02 -7.94
CA SER A 2 -14.13 7.19 -6.79
C SER A 2 -15.46 7.85 -7.15
N VAL A 3 -15.46 8.97 -7.89
CA VAL A 3 -16.70 9.66 -8.33
C VAL A 3 -17.62 8.75 -9.15
N HIS A 4 -17.07 7.99 -10.10
CA HIS A 4 -17.88 7.05 -10.88
C HIS A 4 -18.43 5.89 -10.03
N CYS A 5 -17.69 5.44 -9.01
CA CYS A 5 -18.18 4.47 -8.06
C CYS A 5 -19.36 5.03 -7.26
N VAL A 6 -19.25 6.27 -6.77
CA VAL A 6 -20.34 6.97 -6.06
C VAL A 6 -21.59 7.04 -6.94
N TRP A 7 -21.47 7.52 -8.17
CA TRP A 7 -22.61 7.61 -9.08
C TRP A 7 -23.25 6.25 -9.37
N ALA A 8 -22.45 5.21 -9.61
CA ALA A 8 -22.97 3.87 -9.84
C ALA A 8 -23.71 3.31 -8.63
N LEU A 9 -23.24 3.58 -7.41
CA LEU A 9 -23.91 3.17 -6.18
C LEU A 9 -25.22 3.95 -5.97
N LYS A 10 -25.22 5.25 -6.24
CA LYS A 10 -26.45 6.08 -6.17
C LYS A 10 -27.49 5.63 -7.21
N ASP A 11 -27.06 5.33 -8.44
CA ASP A 11 -27.94 4.79 -9.49
C ASP A 11 -28.52 3.42 -9.10
N ALA A 12 -27.77 2.64 -8.29
CA ALA A 12 -28.24 1.38 -7.73
C ALA A 12 -29.15 1.55 -6.49
N GLY A 13 -29.42 2.77 -6.05
CA GLY A 13 -30.34 3.10 -4.94
C GLY A 13 -29.69 3.13 -3.56
N TYR A 14 -28.37 3.21 -3.46
CA TYR A 14 -27.67 3.36 -2.18
C TYR A 14 -27.48 4.82 -1.83
N GLU A 15 -27.59 5.16 -0.54
CA GLU A 15 -26.99 6.37 0.02
C GLU A 15 -25.48 6.18 0.13
N VAL A 16 -24.72 7.17 -0.33
CA VAL A 16 -23.26 7.10 -0.37
C VAL A 16 -22.63 8.18 0.51
N VAL A 17 -21.80 7.73 1.44
CA VAL A 17 -21.02 8.57 2.33
C VAL A 17 -19.56 8.53 1.89
N ILE A 18 -18.92 9.70 1.73
CA ILE A 18 -17.49 9.82 1.50
C ILE A 18 -16.80 10.30 2.78
N VAL A 19 -15.68 9.66 3.11
CA VAL A 19 -14.73 10.13 4.11
C VAL A 19 -13.42 10.45 3.40
N ASN A 20 -12.95 11.69 3.49
CA ASN A 20 -11.70 12.12 2.89
C ASN A 20 -11.13 13.33 3.64
N ASN A 21 -9.83 13.38 3.82
CA ASN A 21 -9.15 14.51 4.44
C ASN A 21 -8.64 15.56 3.44
N ASN A 22 -8.82 15.33 2.13
CA ASN A 22 -8.39 16.25 1.08
C ASN A 22 -9.59 16.98 0.47
N PRO A 23 -9.75 18.30 0.69
CA PRO A 23 -10.85 19.08 0.14
C PRO A 23 -10.67 19.42 -1.34
N GLU A 24 -9.50 19.21 -1.93
CA GLU A 24 -9.16 19.65 -3.28
C GLU A 24 -9.36 18.55 -4.35
N THR A 25 -10.25 17.59 -4.12
CA THR A 25 -10.55 16.53 -5.09
C THR A 25 -12.01 16.57 -5.52
N VAL A 26 -12.28 16.19 -6.77
CA VAL A 26 -13.66 16.14 -7.32
C VAL A 26 -14.58 15.22 -6.52
N SER A 27 -14.03 14.21 -5.84
CA SER A 27 -14.81 13.29 -4.99
C SER A 27 -15.38 13.97 -3.75
N THR A 28 -14.80 15.10 -3.33
CA THR A 28 -15.25 15.90 -2.18
C THR A 28 -16.10 17.10 -2.57
N ASP A 29 -16.49 17.21 -3.83
CA ASP A 29 -17.47 18.21 -4.24
C ASP A 29 -18.83 17.91 -3.58
N PHE A 30 -19.50 18.96 -3.11
CA PHE A 30 -20.73 18.87 -2.29
C PHE A 30 -21.88 18.10 -2.97
N ASN A 31 -21.86 17.99 -4.30
CA ASN A 31 -22.90 17.32 -5.09
C ASN A 31 -22.52 15.90 -5.51
N THR A 32 -21.37 15.39 -5.10
CA THR A 32 -20.90 14.05 -5.51
C THR A 32 -21.58 12.96 -4.68
N ALA A 33 -21.44 13.00 -3.37
CA ALA A 33 -22.01 12.02 -2.45
C ALA A 33 -23.26 12.59 -1.73
N ASP A 34 -23.98 11.74 -1.02
CA ASP A 34 -25.12 12.15 -0.20
C ASP A 34 -24.66 12.78 1.11
N ARG A 35 -23.52 12.29 1.65
CA ARG A 35 -22.84 12.87 2.82
C ARG A 35 -21.34 12.87 2.63
N LEU A 36 -20.67 13.84 3.22
CA LEU A 36 -19.24 14.04 3.15
C LEU A 36 -18.70 14.36 4.55
N TYR A 37 -17.68 13.61 4.95
CA TYR A 37 -16.91 13.83 6.17
C TYR A 37 -15.48 14.21 5.82
N PHE A 38 -15.02 15.36 6.30
CA PHE A 38 -13.62 15.79 6.21
C PHE A 38 -12.89 15.37 7.48
N GLU A 39 -12.54 14.09 7.56
CA GLU A 39 -11.86 13.51 8.70
C GLU A 39 -10.62 12.72 8.27
N PRO A 40 -9.65 12.56 9.17
CA PRO A 40 -8.53 11.67 8.92
C PRO A 40 -9.01 10.24 8.64
N LEU A 41 -8.28 9.54 7.76
CA LEU A 41 -8.57 8.13 7.49
C LEU A 41 -7.88 7.24 8.53
N THR A 42 -8.21 7.45 9.81
CA THR A 42 -7.76 6.64 10.94
C THR A 42 -8.84 5.64 11.36
N PRO A 43 -8.48 4.53 12.03
CA PRO A 43 -9.47 3.61 12.58
C PRO A 43 -10.47 4.26 13.54
N GLU A 44 -10.02 5.24 14.32
CA GLU A 44 -10.82 5.93 15.31
C GLU A 44 -11.87 6.82 14.64
N ASP A 45 -11.45 7.72 13.76
CA ASP A 45 -12.33 8.68 13.09
C ASP A 45 -13.33 7.95 12.16
N VAL A 46 -12.82 7.00 11.37
CA VAL A 46 -13.68 6.18 10.48
C VAL A 46 -14.64 5.31 11.29
N GLY A 47 -14.20 4.78 12.43
CA GLY A 47 -15.03 4.00 13.34
C GLY A 47 -16.18 4.80 13.92
N ASP A 48 -15.97 6.08 14.25
CA ASP A 48 -17.01 6.97 14.73
C ASP A 48 -18.05 7.28 13.65
N ILE A 49 -17.60 7.53 12.43
CA ILE A 49 -18.49 7.73 11.28
C ILE A 49 -19.32 6.46 10.99
N ILE A 50 -18.69 5.29 10.98
CA ILE A 50 -19.39 4.00 10.78
C ILE A 50 -20.47 3.79 11.85
N ARG A 51 -20.19 4.15 13.10
CA ARG A 51 -21.16 4.04 14.20
C ARG A 51 -22.37 4.95 14.00
N VAL A 52 -22.16 6.15 13.46
CA VAL A 52 -23.24 7.13 13.20
C VAL A 52 -24.04 6.75 11.97
N GLU A 53 -23.35 6.40 10.89
CA GLU A 53 -23.98 6.16 9.58
C GLU A 53 -24.53 4.75 9.42
N ASN A 54 -24.01 3.79 10.21
CA ASN A 54 -24.38 2.37 10.16
C ASN A 54 -24.45 1.81 8.71
N PRO A 55 -23.37 1.92 7.90
CA PRO A 55 -23.40 1.57 6.51
C PRO A 55 -23.47 0.04 6.32
N VAL A 56 -23.99 -0.38 5.17
CA VAL A 56 -24.02 -1.80 4.77
C VAL A 56 -22.61 -2.35 4.45
N GLY A 57 -21.64 -1.47 4.23
CA GLY A 57 -20.24 -1.82 4.00
C GLY A 57 -19.41 -0.63 3.54
N ALA A 58 -18.13 -0.85 3.36
CA ALA A 58 -17.14 0.16 2.97
C ALA A 58 -16.42 -0.22 1.67
N VAL A 59 -16.19 0.76 0.80
CA VAL A 59 -15.36 0.64 -0.40
C VAL A 59 -14.00 1.28 -0.14
N VAL A 60 -12.93 0.50 -0.11
CA VAL A 60 -11.57 0.99 0.16
C VAL A 60 -10.69 1.07 -1.09
N ALA A 61 -11.01 0.31 -2.13
CA ALA A 61 -10.15 0.14 -3.31
C ALA A 61 -9.85 1.44 -4.08
N PHE A 62 -10.70 2.46 -3.97
CA PHE A 62 -10.54 3.73 -4.70
C PHE A 62 -9.95 4.86 -3.85
N GLY A 63 -9.62 4.60 -2.60
CA GLY A 63 -9.09 5.60 -1.66
C GLY A 63 -7.55 5.63 -1.55
N GLY A 64 -6.84 4.91 -2.43
CA GLY A 64 -5.38 4.81 -2.40
C GLY A 64 -4.85 4.08 -1.17
N GLN A 65 -3.55 4.19 -0.93
CA GLN A 65 -2.86 3.46 0.14
C GLN A 65 -3.41 3.76 1.54
N THR A 66 -3.88 4.98 1.77
CA THR A 66 -4.42 5.37 3.09
C THR A 66 -5.70 4.62 3.40
N ALA A 67 -6.62 4.49 2.44
CA ALA A 67 -7.85 3.72 2.63
C ALA A 67 -7.59 2.20 2.68
N ILE A 68 -6.66 1.70 1.86
CA ILE A 68 -6.27 0.29 1.85
C ILE A 68 -5.73 -0.14 3.23
N ARG A 69 -5.00 0.70 3.93
CA ARG A 69 -4.51 0.41 5.29
C ARG A 69 -5.63 0.17 6.32
N LEU A 70 -6.82 0.71 6.09
CA LEU A 70 -7.98 0.46 6.95
C LEU A 70 -8.59 -0.94 6.77
N THR A 71 -8.24 -1.65 5.70
CA THR A 71 -8.86 -2.94 5.34
C THR A 71 -8.80 -3.96 6.47
N LYS A 72 -7.63 -4.09 7.11
CA LYS A 72 -7.45 -5.02 8.21
C LYS A 72 -8.36 -4.68 9.38
N TRP A 73 -8.35 -3.42 9.82
CA TRP A 73 -9.18 -2.94 10.92
C TRP A 73 -10.68 -3.10 10.63
N LEU A 74 -11.14 -2.73 9.42
CA LEU A 74 -12.53 -2.92 9.01
C LEU A 74 -12.95 -4.39 9.08
N SER A 75 -12.11 -5.29 8.58
CA SER A 75 -12.36 -6.74 8.62
C SER A 75 -12.42 -7.28 10.05
N GLU A 76 -11.50 -6.88 10.92
CA GLU A 76 -11.45 -7.27 12.34
C GLU A 76 -12.67 -6.76 13.13
N ASN A 77 -13.27 -5.65 12.70
CA ASN A 77 -14.49 -5.08 13.29
C ASN A 77 -15.78 -5.52 12.58
N ASN A 78 -15.70 -6.52 11.71
CA ASN A 78 -16.85 -7.10 10.99
C ASN A 78 -17.58 -6.08 10.10
N ILE A 79 -16.88 -5.06 9.59
CA ILE A 79 -17.41 -4.13 8.59
C ILE A 79 -17.22 -4.75 7.21
N PRO A 80 -18.30 -5.03 6.44
CA PRO A 80 -18.18 -5.62 5.12
C PRO A 80 -17.39 -4.72 4.18
N ILE A 81 -16.39 -5.29 3.50
CA ILE A 81 -15.65 -4.58 2.45
C ILE A 81 -16.29 -4.93 1.11
N LEU A 82 -16.81 -3.91 0.45
CA LEU A 82 -17.48 -4.04 -0.84
C LEU A 82 -16.47 -3.98 -1.98
N GLY A 83 -16.64 -4.86 -2.96
CA GLY A 83 -15.73 -4.99 -4.08
C GLY A 83 -14.64 -6.04 -3.80
N THR A 84 -13.36 -5.63 -3.76
CA THR A 84 -12.26 -6.57 -3.51
C THR A 84 -12.22 -6.98 -2.04
N PRO A 85 -12.31 -8.27 -1.71
CA PRO A 85 -12.26 -8.75 -0.32
C PRO A 85 -10.93 -8.42 0.38
N ALA A 86 -10.97 -8.29 1.71
CA ALA A 86 -9.80 -7.97 2.54
C ALA A 86 -8.60 -8.91 2.29
N ASP A 87 -8.83 -10.21 2.22
CA ASP A 87 -7.77 -11.19 1.97
C ASP A 87 -7.13 -11.04 0.59
N SER A 88 -7.91 -10.68 -0.43
CA SER A 88 -7.39 -10.42 -1.77
C SER A 88 -6.58 -9.12 -1.83
N ILE A 89 -6.98 -8.10 -1.08
CA ILE A 89 -6.20 -6.86 -0.94
C ILE A 89 -4.88 -7.17 -0.25
N ASP A 90 -4.91 -7.89 0.87
CA ASP A 90 -3.72 -8.30 1.60
C ASP A 90 -2.76 -9.15 0.72
N ALA A 91 -3.33 -10.09 -0.05
CA ALA A 91 -2.54 -10.90 -0.98
C ALA A 91 -1.86 -10.08 -2.09
N ALA A 92 -2.48 -8.95 -2.51
CA ALA A 92 -1.89 -8.06 -3.50
C ALA A 92 -0.82 -7.13 -2.90
N GLU A 93 -0.94 -6.77 -1.62
CA GLU A 93 0.01 -5.91 -0.91
C GLU A 93 1.22 -6.70 -0.36
N ASP A 94 1.01 -7.96 0.03
CA ASP A 94 2.09 -8.85 0.48
C ASP A 94 2.87 -9.40 -0.71
N ARG A 95 4.18 -9.09 -0.75
CA ARG A 95 5.05 -9.48 -1.87
C ARG A 95 5.14 -10.97 -2.07
N GLY A 96 5.25 -11.73 -0.99
CA GLY A 96 5.40 -13.19 -1.06
C GLY A 96 4.13 -13.85 -1.57
N ARG A 97 2.97 -13.42 -1.06
CA ARG A 97 1.65 -13.90 -1.52
C ARG A 97 1.38 -13.51 -2.97
N PHE A 98 1.72 -12.27 -3.34
CA PHE A 98 1.55 -11.78 -4.71
C PHE A 98 2.44 -12.53 -5.69
N GLU A 99 3.71 -12.76 -5.35
CA GLU A 99 4.63 -13.56 -6.18
C GLU A 99 4.14 -15.00 -6.36
N ALA A 100 3.66 -15.63 -5.30
CA ALA A 100 3.09 -16.98 -5.36
C ALA A 100 1.85 -17.02 -6.28
N LEU A 101 0.99 -15.99 -6.19
CA LEU A 101 -0.18 -15.83 -7.06
C LEU A 101 0.23 -15.68 -8.53
N LEU A 102 1.21 -14.85 -8.84
CA LEU A 102 1.71 -14.67 -10.20
C LEU A 102 2.30 -15.96 -10.78
N LYS A 103 3.04 -16.71 -9.96
CA LYS A 103 3.56 -18.04 -10.35
C LYS A 103 2.43 -19.02 -10.65
N GLN A 104 1.41 -19.06 -9.80
CA GLN A 104 0.22 -19.93 -10.01
C GLN A 104 -0.54 -19.59 -11.29
N LEU A 105 -0.64 -18.30 -11.62
CA LEU A 105 -1.31 -17.81 -12.83
C LEU A 105 -0.43 -17.85 -14.08
N HIS A 106 0.81 -18.34 -13.98
CA HIS A 106 1.82 -18.36 -15.05
C HIS A 106 2.08 -16.98 -15.66
N ILE A 107 1.94 -15.92 -14.85
CA ILE A 107 2.25 -14.54 -15.25
C ILE A 107 3.75 -14.33 -15.09
N LYS A 108 4.40 -13.90 -16.17
CA LYS A 108 5.84 -13.61 -16.18
C LYS A 108 6.12 -12.41 -15.28
N GLN A 109 7.12 -12.56 -14.44
CA GLN A 109 7.63 -11.50 -13.56
C GLN A 109 9.17 -11.46 -13.64
N PRO A 110 9.79 -10.32 -13.33
CA PRO A 110 11.24 -10.27 -13.20
C PRO A 110 11.72 -11.27 -12.15
N VAL A 111 12.83 -11.95 -12.43
CA VAL A 111 13.46 -12.81 -11.45
C VAL A 111 14.19 -11.94 -10.44
N GLY A 112 14.00 -12.21 -9.15
CA GLY A 112 14.63 -11.42 -8.08
C GLY A 112 14.48 -12.13 -6.74
N ASP A 113 15.24 -11.66 -5.77
CA ASP A 113 15.16 -12.12 -4.37
C ASP A 113 15.20 -10.91 -3.42
N THR A 114 14.70 -11.13 -2.21
CA THR A 114 14.85 -10.19 -1.10
C THR A 114 16.13 -10.52 -0.35
N VAL A 115 16.99 -9.53 -0.14
CA VAL A 115 18.30 -9.66 0.51
C VAL A 115 18.37 -8.69 1.70
N HIS A 116 19.17 -9.05 2.71
CA HIS A 116 19.32 -8.28 3.94
C HIS A 116 20.76 -7.81 4.21
N THR A 117 21.73 -8.41 3.51
CA THR A 117 23.15 -8.06 3.64
C THR A 117 23.77 -7.74 2.28
N ALA A 118 24.91 -7.06 2.30
CA ALA A 118 25.65 -6.74 1.08
C ALA A 118 26.18 -8.03 0.40
N GLU A 119 26.59 -9.01 1.18
CA GLU A 119 27.08 -10.30 0.70
C GLU A 119 25.98 -11.07 -0.04
N GLU A 120 24.78 -11.18 0.56
CA GLU A 120 23.61 -11.79 -0.07
C GLU A 120 23.21 -11.07 -1.36
N ALA A 121 23.31 -9.73 -1.36
CA ALA A 121 23.01 -8.93 -2.53
C ALA A 121 23.97 -9.20 -3.70
N ILE A 122 25.26 -9.29 -3.41
CA ILE A 122 26.30 -9.60 -4.41
C ILE A 122 26.11 -11.02 -4.95
N GLU A 123 25.90 -12.01 -4.07
CA GLU A 123 25.66 -13.39 -4.48
C GLU A 123 24.44 -13.51 -5.39
N THR A 124 23.34 -12.86 -4.99
CA THR A 124 22.10 -12.82 -5.78
C THR A 124 22.30 -12.13 -7.12
N ALA A 125 23.00 -10.98 -7.15
CA ALA A 125 23.28 -10.25 -8.37
C ALA A 125 24.13 -11.08 -9.36
N ASN A 126 25.15 -11.78 -8.85
CA ASN A 126 25.97 -12.68 -9.66
C ASN A 126 25.16 -13.86 -10.23
N ARG A 127 24.24 -14.41 -9.44
CA ARG A 127 23.33 -15.49 -9.89
C ARG A 127 22.34 -15.02 -10.96
N LEU A 128 21.82 -13.79 -10.84
CA LEU A 128 20.86 -13.21 -11.80
C LEU A 128 21.55 -12.73 -13.09
N GLY A 129 22.79 -12.29 -12.98
CA GLY A 129 23.55 -11.63 -14.06
C GLY A 129 23.31 -10.13 -14.11
N TYR A 130 24.41 -9.38 -14.27
CA TYR A 130 24.36 -7.93 -14.40
C TYR A 130 23.84 -7.48 -15.79
N PRO A 131 23.13 -6.33 -15.90
CA PRO A 131 22.79 -5.39 -14.80
C PRO A 131 21.62 -5.87 -13.93
N VAL A 132 21.64 -5.49 -12.65
CA VAL A 132 20.55 -5.77 -11.72
C VAL A 132 19.95 -4.47 -11.17
N LEU A 133 18.65 -4.50 -10.89
CA LEU A 133 17.94 -3.40 -10.23
C LEU A 133 17.87 -3.66 -8.73
N LEU A 134 18.44 -2.75 -7.94
CA LEU A 134 18.33 -2.74 -6.48
C LEU A 134 17.24 -1.78 -6.04
N ARG A 135 16.37 -2.25 -5.16
CA ARG A 135 15.23 -1.47 -4.66
C ARG A 135 15.06 -1.69 -3.15
N PRO A 136 15.02 -0.63 -2.33
CA PRO A 136 14.66 -0.75 -0.92
C PRO A 136 13.21 -1.25 -0.75
N SER A 137 12.93 -1.95 0.36
CA SER A 137 11.60 -2.53 0.61
C SER A 137 10.50 -1.49 0.84
N TYR A 138 10.85 -0.34 1.40
CA TYR A 138 9.89 0.68 1.87
C TYR A 138 10.05 2.02 1.13
N VAL A 139 10.01 1.99 -0.21
CA VAL A 139 10.06 3.23 -1.00
C VAL A 139 8.83 3.43 -1.84
N LEU A 140 8.33 4.66 -1.85
CA LEU A 140 7.27 5.16 -2.71
C LEU A 140 7.88 5.89 -3.92
N GLY A 141 7.33 5.64 -5.12
CA GLY A 141 7.67 6.41 -6.30
C GLY A 141 9.06 6.17 -6.89
N GLY A 142 9.70 5.03 -6.59
CA GLY A 142 10.99 4.67 -7.18
C GLY A 142 12.20 5.44 -6.62
N GLN A 143 12.04 6.16 -5.52
CA GLN A 143 13.15 6.80 -4.84
C GLN A 143 14.18 5.77 -4.37
N ASN A 144 15.46 6.14 -4.44
CA ASN A 144 16.58 5.29 -4.01
C ASN A 144 16.65 3.93 -4.73
N MET A 145 16.15 3.82 -5.95
CA MET A 145 16.39 2.66 -6.80
C MET A 145 17.62 2.91 -7.67
N ILE A 146 18.49 1.91 -7.80
CA ILE A 146 19.64 1.99 -8.71
C ILE A 146 19.74 0.78 -9.61
N ILE A 147 20.37 0.96 -10.76
CA ILE A 147 20.82 -0.13 -11.62
C ILE A 147 22.32 -0.34 -11.34
N ALA A 148 22.67 -1.51 -10.82
CA ALA A 148 24.05 -1.89 -10.58
C ALA A 148 24.59 -2.74 -11.74
N PHE A 149 25.81 -2.46 -12.14
CA PHE A 149 26.50 -3.13 -13.24
C PHE A 149 27.67 -4.00 -12.74
N SER A 150 27.99 -3.92 -11.44
CA SER A 150 29.09 -4.63 -10.82
C SER A 150 28.85 -4.89 -9.34
N ASP A 151 29.65 -5.82 -8.76
CA ASP A 151 29.69 -6.07 -7.32
C ASP A 151 30.02 -4.82 -6.50
N ALA A 152 30.86 -3.94 -7.05
CA ALA A 152 31.23 -2.69 -6.38
C ALA A 152 30.03 -1.76 -6.25
N ASP A 153 29.21 -1.63 -7.29
CA ASP A 153 28.01 -0.80 -7.27
C ASP A 153 26.98 -1.34 -6.27
N VAL A 154 26.82 -2.67 -6.21
CA VAL A 154 25.93 -3.35 -5.23
C VAL A 154 26.37 -3.07 -3.82
N LYS A 155 27.69 -3.21 -3.55
CA LYS A 155 28.26 -2.97 -2.21
C LYS A 155 28.10 -1.54 -1.77
N GLU A 156 28.47 -0.59 -2.61
CA GLU A 156 28.34 0.85 -2.33
C GLU A 156 26.88 1.22 -2.00
N TYR A 157 25.96 0.71 -2.79
CA TYR A 157 24.52 0.96 -2.55
C TYR A 157 24.03 0.36 -1.24
N MET A 158 24.38 -0.88 -0.95
CA MET A 158 23.99 -1.54 0.30
C MET A 158 24.58 -0.83 1.52
N ASP A 159 25.81 -0.38 1.45
CA ASP A 159 26.45 0.39 2.52
C ASP A 159 25.71 1.70 2.79
N ILE A 160 25.27 2.41 1.74
CA ILE A 160 24.46 3.63 1.86
C ILE A 160 23.12 3.32 2.50
N ILE A 161 22.39 2.32 2.02
CA ILE A 161 21.05 1.96 2.54
C ILE A 161 21.15 1.53 4.00
N LEU A 162 22.09 0.65 4.34
CA LEU A 162 22.26 0.16 5.70
C LEU A 162 22.67 1.30 6.67
N SER A 163 23.53 2.23 6.23
CA SER A 163 23.91 3.37 7.04
C SER A 163 22.76 4.34 7.33
N HIS A 164 21.80 4.48 6.41
CA HIS A 164 20.62 5.33 6.60
C HIS A 164 19.49 4.65 7.39
N MET A 165 19.41 3.35 7.37
CA MET A 165 18.38 2.61 8.11
C MET A 165 18.72 2.45 9.61
N PHE A 166 19.98 2.25 9.95
CA PHE A 166 20.43 2.03 11.34
C PHE A 166 20.28 3.25 12.26
N PRO A 167 20.59 4.50 11.87
CA PRO A 167 20.40 5.66 12.74
C PRO A 167 18.95 5.84 13.20
N SER A 168 17.99 5.61 12.33
CA SER A 168 16.56 5.78 12.65
C SER A 168 16.02 4.70 13.61
N ILE A 169 16.59 3.50 13.60
CA ILE A 169 16.23 2.43 14.54
C ILE A 169 16.85 2.70 15.90
N TRP A 170 18.09 3.18 15.97
CA TRP A 170 18.76 3.52 17.21
C TRP A 170 18.12 4.73 17.91
N GLU A 171 17.72 5.76 17.19
CA GLU A 171 16.95 6.89 17.74
C GLU A 171 15.60 6.47 18.33
N ARG A 172 14.93 5.49 17.75
CA ARG A 172 13.67 4.96 18.30
C ARG A 172 13.83 4.05 19.52
N ILE A 173 14.97 3.38 19.67
CA ILE A 173 15.24 2.46 20.79
C ILE A 173 15.85 3.19 21.99
N TYR A 174 16.60 4.26 21.80
CA TYR A 174 17.32 5.01 22.83
C TYR A 174 16.95 6.50 22.91
N GLY A 175 15.81 6.90 22.33
CA GLY A 175 15.28 8.25 22.49
C GLY A 175 14.93 8.52 23.96
N TYR A 176 15.79 9.28 24.66
CA TYR A 176 15.47 10.04 25.84
C TYR A 176 15.03 11.44 25.39
#